data_a796a33733999578aace8b84cefd7170
#
_entry.id   a796a33733999578aace8b84cefd7170
#
_cell.length_a   1.000
_cell.length_b   1.000
_cell.length_c   1.000
_cell.angle_alpha   90.00
_cell.angle_beta   90.00
_cell.angle_gamma   90.00
#
_symmetry.space_group_name_H-M   'P 1'
#
loop_
_entity.id
_entity.type
_entity.pdbx_description
1 polymer ?
#
loop_
_entity_poly.entity_id
_entity_poly.type
_entity_poly.pdbx_seq_one_letter_code
_entity_poly.pdbx_strand_id
1 'polypeptide(L)'
;MTGESAPTPDELEHLADTVVGTVTLRAGDLGRVRDFYERAIGLEAGEEGPTTVELADADGRVLIRLDSSTAHGSAPFSHPHTGLFHNAFRYPDRPALGAAVRRTVELAPVFEGASDHGVSDAVYFRDPEGNGVELYRDRPYEQWPVAGQGKVGMYTRPLDLAALISEAADHELPAHCDIGHIHLQTADVEAIAEFWRDVFGLAERQRFGPQAVFLAEGLYHHHIGANTWHSAGAGPAPPDRPGLHSFELRLRSADRVDKAAARLEEAGIKVVADGECVTFLDPDSNRVLIRAR
;
A
#
# COMPACT_ATOMS: atom_id res chain seq x y z
N MET A 1 18.76 -22.24 27.78
CA MET A 1 18.27 -21.89 26.44
C MET A 1 17.31 -20.72 26.65
N THR A 2 17.79 -19.51 26.46
CA THR A 2 16.98 -18.29 26.51
C THR A 2 16.10 -18.31 25.27
N GLY A 3 14.79 -18.57 25.47
CA GLY A 3 13.84 -18.48 24.39
C GLY A 3 13.75 -17.01 23.92
N GLU A 4 14.40 -16.68 22.82
CA GLU A 4 14.10 -15.47 22.09
C GLU A 4 12.61 -15.55 21.70
N SER A 5 11.84 -14.56 22.11
CA SER A 5 10.47 -14.41 21.65
C SER A 5 10.51 -14.18 20.13
N ALA A 6 9.58 -14.78 19.39
CA ALA A 6 9.45 -14.48 17.98
C ALA A 6 9.24 -12.96 17.79
N PRO A 7 9.82 -12.35 16.73
CA PRO A 7 9.70 -10.93 16.49
C PRO A 7 8.24 -10.52 16.22
N THR A 8 7.84 -9.36 16.72
CA THR A 8 6.55 -8.75 16.42
C THR A 8 6.48 -8.29 14.95
N PRO A 9 5.28 -8.08 14.37
CA PRO A 9 5.15 -7.50 13.03
C PRO A 9 5.92 -6.18 12.86
N ASP A 10 5.88 -5.28 13.84
CA ASP A 10 6.64 -4.02 13.83
C ASP A 10 8.15 -4.25 13.81
N GLU A 11 8.65 -5.18 14.64
CA GLU A 11 10.07 -5.55 14.62
C GLU A 11 10.47 -6.19 13.29
N LEU A 12 9.58 -6.97 12.66
CA LEU A 12 9.83 -7.56 11.34
C LEU A 12 9.92 -6.49 10.24
N GLU A 13 9.10 -5.45 10.31
CA GLU A 13 9.18 -4.34 9.37
C GLU A 13 10.42 -3.48 9.63
N HIS A 14 10.76 -3.20 10.88
CA HIS A 14 12.00 -2.50 11.22
C HIS A 14 13.26 -3.27 10.81
N LEU A 15 13.17 -4.59 10.67
CA LEU A 15 14.24 -5.43 10.14
C LEU A 15 14.23 -5.49 8.61
N ALA A 16 13.12 -5.13 7.95
CA ALA A 16 13.06 -5.06 6.50
C ALA A 16 13.90 -3.87 5.98
N ASP A 17 14.63 -4.09 4.92
CA ASP A 17 15.39 -3.02 4.26
C ASP A 17 14.47 -2.08 3.45
N THR A 18 13.23 -2.47 3.21
CA THR A 18 12.26 -1.76 2.38
C THR A 18 10.96 -1.52 3.15
N VAL A 19 10.40 -0.30 3.06
CA VAL A 19 9.02 0.02 3.50
C VAL A 19 8.34 0.87 2.44
N VAL A 20 7.02 0.84 2.41
CA VAL A 20 6.24 1.74 1.54
C VAL A 20 6.22 3.13 2.19
N GLY A 21 6.57 4.12 1.41
CA GLY A 21 6.53 5.53 1.81
C GLY A 21 5.29 6.23 1.27
N THR A 22 5.46 7.48 0.81
CA THR A 22 4.37 8.29 0.28
C THR A 22 3.79 7.70 -1.01
N VAL A 23 2.47 7.60 -1.09
CA VAL A 23 1.76 7.29 -2.32
C VAL A 23 1.15 8.57 -2.89
N THR A 24 1.43 8.87 -4.15
CA THR A 24 0.85 10.01 -4.86
C THR A 24 -0.30 9.56 -5.74
N LEU A 25 -1.46 10.17 -5.57
CA LEU A 25 -2.66 9.92 -6.35
C LEU A 25 -2.98 11.13 -7.22
N ARG A 26 -3.33 10.89 -8.47
CA ARG A 26 -3.99 11.90 -9.31
C ARG A 26 -5.43 12.04 -8.85
N ALA A 27 -5.85 13.27 -8.54
CA ALA A 27 -7.18 13.59 -8.06
C ALA A 27 -7.88 14.57 -9.03
N GLY A 28 -9.07 14.22 -9.49
CA GLY A 28 -9.90 15.09 -10.33
C GLY A 28 -10.66 16.14 -9.51
N ASP A 29 -11.03 15.78 -8.28
CA ASP A 29 -11.62 16.68 -7.28
C ASP A 29 -10.78 16.61 -6.00
N LEU A 30 -9.78 17.49 -5.93
CA LEU A 30 -8.80 17.53 -4.83
C LEU A 30 -9.48 17.70 -3.47
N GLY A 31 -10.49 18.58 -3.38
CA GLY A 31 -11.16 18.87 -2.10
C GLY A 31 -11.94 17.67 -1.58
N ARG A 32 -12.67 16.98 -2.45
CA ARG A 32 -13.47 15.82 -2.08
C ARG A 32 -12.60 14.62 -1.68
N VAL A 33 -11.50 14.38 -2.40
CA VAL A 33 -10.58 13.29 -2.08
C VAL A 33 -9.84 13.59 -0.78
N ARG A 34 -9.36 14.83 -0.59
CA ARG A 34 -8.76 15.29 0.67
C ARG A 34 -9.71 15.05 1.85
N ASP A 35 -10.95 15.55 1.79
CA ASP A 35 -11.95 15.39 2.87
C ASP A 35 -12.16 13.91 3.24
N PHE A 36 -12.14 13.02 2.26
CA PHE A 36 -12.21 11.58 2.52
C PHE A 36 -11.02 11.07 3.33
N TYR A 37 -9.78 11.35 2.91
CA TYR A 37 -8.59 10.86 3.60
C TYR A 37 -8.43 11.47 5.00
N GLU A 38 -8.78 12.74 5.19
CA GLU A 38 -8.77 13.38 6.50
C GLU A 38 -9.82 12.73 7.44
N ARG A 39 -11.04 12.53 7.00
CA ARG A 39 -12.13 12.05 7.84
C ARG A 39 -12.17 10.53 8.00
N ALA A 40 -11.92 9.77 6.93
CA ALA A 40 -11.94 8.31 6.95
C ALA A 40 -10.69 7.74 7.61
N ILE A 41 -9.54 8.06 7.04
CA ILE A 41 -8.25 7.52 7.50
C ILE A 41 -7.81 8.20 8.78
N GLY A 42 -8.09 9.50 8.91
CA GLY A 42 -7.67 10.34 10.03
C GLY A 42 -6.31 11.01 9.79
N LEU A 43 -6.03 11.35 8.53
CA LEU A 43 -4.83 12.11 8.17
C LEU A 43 -5.08 13.61 8.39
N GLU A 44 -4.00 14.39 8.45
CA GLU A 44 -4.03 15.85 8.55
C GLU A 44 -3.33 16.45 7.33
N ALA A 45 -3.91 17.54 6.80
CA ALA A 45 -3.27 18.27 5.72
C ALA A 45 -2.00 18.96 6.20
N GLY A 46 -0.92 18.74 5.45
CA GLY A 46 0.38 19.37 5.63
C GLY A 46 0.64 20.45 4.59
N GLU A 47 1.67 20.25 3.76
CA GLU A 47 2.03 21.20 2.71
C GLU A 47 0.99 21.24 1.60
N GLU A 48 0.56 22.46 1.23
CA GLU A 48 -0.41 22.70 0.18
C GLU A 48 0.21 23.55 -0.94
N GLY A 49 0.08 23.08 -2.18
CA GLY A 49 0.40 23.82 -3.40
C GLY A 49 -0.86 24.19 -4.19
N PRO A 50 -0.72 24.85 -5.35
CA PRO A 50 -1.86 25.22 -6.19
C PRO A 50 -2.71 24.04 -6.68
N THR A 51 -2.10 22.88 -6.87
CA THR A 51 -2.74 21.66 -7.37
C THR A 51 -2.42 20.42 -6.51
N THR A 52 -1.70 20.57 -5.40
CA THR A 52 -1.23 19.48 -4.59
C THR A 52 -1.57 19.70 -3.12
N VAL A 53 -1.79 18.60 -2.39
CA VAL A 53 -1.86 18.59 -0.93
C VAL A 53 -1.20 17.32 -0.39
N GLU A 54 -0.41 17.48 0.66
CA GLU A 54 0.17 16.38 1.41
C GLU A 54 -0.70 16.07 2.62
N LEU A 55 -0.90 14.78 2.88
CA LEU A 55 -1.69 14.29 3.99
C LEU A 55 -0.81 13.39 4.86
N ALA A 56 -0.65 13.77 6.13
CA ALA A 56 0.26 13.14 7.07
C ALA A 56 -0.50 12.45 8.21
N ASP A 57 0.16 11.47 8.83
CA ASP A 57 -0.30 10.83 10.06
C ASP A 57 0.02 11.69 11.30
N ALA A 58 -0.30 11.18 12.50
CA ALA A 58 -0.04 11.86 13.78
C ALA A 58 1.45 12.12 14.07
N ASP A 59 2.34 11.38 13.44
CA ASP A 59 3.80 11.56 13.58
C ASP A 59 4.37 12.54 12.54
N GLY A 60 3.51 13.14 11.71
CA GLY A 60 3.90 14.06 10.64
C GLY A 60 4.50 13.36 9.41
N ARG A 61 4.32 12.04 9.28
CA ARG A 61 4.76 11.30 8.10
C ARG A 61 3.75 11.51 6.97
N VAL A 62 4.19 12.04 5.85
CA VAL A 62 3.35 12.18 4.65
C VAL A 62 3.10 10.80 4.07
N LEU A 63 1.84 10.35 4.15
CA LEU A 63 1.41 9.05 3.61
C LEU A 63 0.80 9.19 2.22
N ILE A 64 -0.03 10.21 2.01
CA ILE A 64 -0.67 10.47 0.73
C ILE A 64 -0.28 11.86 0.23
N ARG A 65 0.02 11.95 -1.04
CA ARG A 65 0.07 13.20 -1.80
C ARG A 65 -1.01 13.15 -2.88
N LEU A 66 -1.87 14.14 -2.89
CA LEU A 66 -2.86 14.32 -3.95
C LEU A 66 -2.36 15.35 -4.96
N ASP A 67 -2.54 15.08 -6.25
CA ASP A 67 -2.15 15.97 -7.33
C ASP A 67 -3.27 16.07 -8.37
N SER A 68 -3.82 17.28 -8.55
CA SER A 68 -4.87 17.59 -9.52
C SER A 68 -4.36 18.28 -10.79
N SER A 69 -3.05 18.31 -11.00
CA SER A 69 -2.45 19.03 -12.14
C SER A 69 -2.77 18.40 -13.50
N THR A 70 -3.06 17.11 -13.55
CA THR A 70 -3.27 16.38 -14.81
C THR A 70 -4.62 15.69 -14.92
N ALA A 71 -5.26 15.31 -13.80
CA ALA A 71 -6.51 14.57 -13.84
C ALA A 71 -7.70 15.46 -14.22
N HIS A 72 -8.53 14.97 -15.13
CA HIS A 72 -9.74 15.62 -15.58
C HIS A 72 -10.98 14.77 -15.25
N GLY A 73 -11.93 15.40 -14.51
CA GLY A 73 -13.11 14.72 -14.01
C GLY A 73 -12.82 13.83 -12.80
N SER A 74 -13.84 13.56 -12.05
CA SER A 74 -13.78 12.87 -10.76
C SER A 74 -14.38 11.46 -10.80
N ALA A 75 -14.58 10.90 -11.99
CA ALA A 75 -15.11 9.55 -12.16
C ALA A 75 -13.97 8.55 -12.33
N PRO A 76 -14.09 7.37 -11.70
CA PRO A 76 -13.14 6.27 -11.91
C PRO A 76 -13.00 5.90 -13.39
N PHE A 77 -11.80 5.48 -13.77
CA PHE A 77 -11.61 4.91 -15.10
C PHE A 77 -12.22 3.49 -15.13
N SER A 78 -13.21 3.27 -15.98
CA SER A 78 -14.05 2.08 -15.95
C SER A 78 -13.55 0.90 -16.79
N HIS A 79 -12.49 1.06 -17.59
CA HIS A 79 -11.92 -0.01 -18.39
C HIS A 79 -10.84 -0.76 -17.62
N PRO A 80 -10.58 -2.05 -17.91
CA PRO A 80 -9.45 -2.77 -17.35
C PRO A 80 -8.14 -2.01 -17.58
N HIS A 81 -7.37 -1.83 -16.51
CA HIS A 81 -6.07 -1.14 -16.56
C HIS A 81 -5.14 -1.65 -15.47
N THR A 82 -3.84 -1.47 -15.65
CA THR A 82 -2.85 -1.66 -14.59
C THR A 82 -2.75 -0.39 -13.72
N GLY A 83 -2.20 -0.52 -12.52
CA GLY A 83 -2.05 0.58 -11.57
C GLY A 83 -2.43 0.17 -10.16
N LEU A 84 -3.10 1.05 -9.42
CA LEU A 84 -3.47 0.79 -8.04
C LEU A 84 -4.67 -0.16 -7.94
N PHE A 85 -4.52 -1.23 -7.14
CA PHE A 85 -5.66 -1.98 -6.64
C PHE A 85 -6.13 -1.39 -5.31
N HIS A 86 -5.24 -1.27 -4.31
CA HIS A 86 -5.47 -0.48 -3.09
C HIS A 86 -4.18 -0.01 -2.42
N ASN A 87 -4.31 1.09 -1.66
CA ASN A 87 -3.38 1.47 -0.61
C ASN A 87 -3.83 0.87 0.71
N ALA A 88 -2.92 0.32 1.48
CA ALA A 88 -3.24 -0.34 2.74
C ALA A 88 -2.71 0.47 3.93
N PHE A 89 -3.63 1.06 4.69
CA PHE A 89 -3.34 1.84 5.90
C PHE A 89 -3.36 0.91 7.10
N ARG A 90 -2.17 0.77 7.74
CA ARG A 90 -1.98 -0.07 8.89
C ARG A 90 -2.17 0.71 10.17
N TYR A 91 -3.05 0.22 11.02
CA TYR A 91 -3.31 0.76 12.36
C TYR A 91 -2.61 -0.09 13.42
N PRO A 92 -2.21 0.53 14.57
CA PRO A 92 -1.37 -0.14 15.57
C PRO A 92 -2.09 -1.32 16.25
N ASP A 93 -3.41 -1.24 16.39
CA ASP A 93 -4.18 -2.25 17.09
C ASP A 93 -5.63 -2.35 16.60
N ARG A 94 -6.37 -3.30 17.13
CA ARG A 94 -7.75 -3.57 16.75
C ARG A 94 -8.73 -2.45 17.16
N PRO A 95 -8.62 -1.81 18.34
CA PRO A 95 -9.42 -0.63 18.69
C PRO A 95 -9.21 0.56 17.74
N ALA A 96 -7.96 0.85 17.35
CA ALA A 96 -7.65 1.91 16.40
C ALA A 96 -8.21 1.62 14.99
N LEU A 97 -8.07 0.38 14.51
CA LEU A 97 -8.70 -0.07 13.28
C LEU A 97 -10.22 0.06 13.36
N GLY A 98 -10.85 -0.39 14.46
CA GLY A 98 -12.28 -0.27 14.68
C GLY A 98 -12.78 1.17 14.62
N ALA A 99 -12.02 2.10 15.21
CA ALA A 99 -12.33 3.54 15.16
C ALA A 99 -12.24 4.10 13.73
N ALA A 100 -11.21 3.74 12.99
CA ALA A 100 -11.05 4.15 11.59
C ALA A 100 -12.18 3.60 10.71
N VAL A 101 -12.52 2.32 10.86
CA VAL A 101 -13.62 1.69 10.12
C VAL A 101 -14.96 2.36 10.45
N ARG A 102 -15.24 2.66 11.73
CA ARG A 102 -16.45 3.38 12.15
C ARG A 102 -16.57 4.74 11.44
N ARG A 103 -15.51 5.56 11.47
CA ARG A 103 -15.48 6.86 10.77
C ARG A 103 -15.70 6.71 9.27
N THR A 104 -15.02 5.71 8.67
CA THR A 104 -15.15 5.47 7.23
C THR A 104 -16.57 5.08 6.84
N VAL A 105 -17.21 4.19 7.58
CA VAL A 105 -18.60 3.77 7.32
C VAL A 105 -19.59 4.95 7.42
N GLU A 106 -19.36 5.90 8.33
CA GLU A 106 -20.20 7.11 8.47
C GLU A 106 -20.15 8.01 7.22
N LEU A 107 -19.09 7.95 6.42
CA LEU A 107 -18.97 8.67 5.15
C LEU A 107 -19.71 7.97 4.00
N ALA A 108 -20.24 6.78 4.24
CA ALA A 108 -20.95 5.95 3.27
C ALA A 108 -20.18 5.74 1.94
N PRO A 109 -18.89 5.37 1.97
CA PRO A 109 -18.14 5.06 0.76
C PRO A 109 -18.61 3.73 0.15
N VAL A 110 -18.06 3.39 -1.02
CA VAL A 110 -18.25 2.06 -1.57
C VAL A 110 -17.49 1.05 -0.68
N PHE A 111 -18.24 0.16 -0.03
CA PHE A 111 -17.72 -0.94 0.77
C PHE A 111 -17.50 -2.16 -0.12
N GLU A 112 -16.30 -2.76 -0.09
CA GLU A 112 -15.94 -3.90 -0.93
C GLU A 112 -15.82 -5.22 -0.14
N GLY A 113 -15.66 -5.15 1.17
CA GLY A 113 -15.60 -6.34 2.01
C GLY A 113 -14.81 -6.16 3.30
N ALA A 114 -14.81 -7.22 4.11
CA ALA A 114 -14.01 -7.32 5.31
C ALA A 114 -13.48 -8.76 5.44
N SER A 115 -12.20 -8.93 5.73
CA SER A 115 -11.50 -10.21 5.68
C SER A 115 -10.57 -10.42 6.86
N ASP A 116 -10.64 -11.63 7.39
CA ASP A 116 -9.60 -12.22 8.23
C ASP A 116 -8.61 -12.95 7.31
N HIS A 117 -7.38 -12.47 7.23
CA HIS A 117 -6.32 -13.08 6.42
C HIS A 117 -5.38 -14.00 7.22
N GLY A 118 -5.65 -14.18 8.50
CA GLY A 118 -4.79 -14.95 9.40
C GLY A 118 -3.57 -14.17 9.88
N VAL A 119 -2.98 -13.35 9.04
CA VAL A 119 -1.89 -12.43 9.36
C VAL A 119 -2.42 -11.04 9.76
N SER A 120 -3.60 -10.67 9.28
CA SER A 120 -4.20 -9.35 9.48
C SER A 120 -5.72 -9.44 9.52
N ASP A 121 -6.34 -8.42 10.11
CA ASP A 121 -7.77 -8.10 9.97
C ASP A 121 -7.86 -6.89 9.04
N ALA A 122 -8.63 -6.99 7.95
CA ALA A 122 -8.68 -6.00 6.88
C ALA A 122 -10.11 -5.63 6.48
N VAL A 123 -10.32 -4.36 6.14
CA VAL A 123 -11.60 -3.83 5.66
C VAL A 123 -11.35 -2.97 4.43
N TYR A 124 -12.12 -3.22 3.36
CA TYR A 124 -11.88 -2.65 2.03
C TYR A 124 -12.97 -1.67 1.63
N PHE A 125 -12.53 -0.53 1.13
CA PHE A 125 -13.38 0.54 0.63
C PHE A 125 -12.83 1.11 -0.68
N ARG A 126 -13.61 1.99 -1.31
CA ARG A 126 -13.10 2.89 -2.35
C ARG A 126 -13.22 4.33 -1.91
N ASP A 127 -12.18 5.10 -2.25
CA ASP A 127 -12.25 6.55 -2.12
C ASP A 127 -13.27 7.15 -3.10
N PRO A 128 -13.59 8.47 -3.02
CA PRO A 128 -14.57 9.09 -3.89
C PRO A 128 -14.29 9.00 -5.39
N GLU A 129 -13.05 8.70 -5.79
CA GLU A 129 -12.63 8.57 -7.19
C GLU A 129 -12.31 7.14 -7.61
N GLY A 130 -12.65 6.16 -6.73
CA GLY A 130 -12.58 4.75 -7.03
C GLY A 130 -11.24 4.10 -6.76
N ASN A 131 -10.28 4.80 -6.15
CA ASN A 131 -9.06 4.16 -5.66
C ASN A 131 -9.40 3.21 -4.51
N GLY A 132 -8.84 2.01 -4.54
CA GLY A 132 -9.01 1.07 -3.44
C GLY A 132 -8.28 1.54 -2.18
N VAL A 133 -8.94 1.34 -1.04
CA VAL A 133 -8.44 1.68 0.29
C VAL A 133 -8.66 0.47 1.19
N GLU A 134 -7.56 -0.06 1.74
CA GLU A 134 -7.60 -1.07 2.78
C GLU A 134 -7.27 -0.43 4.13
N LEU A 135 -8.11 -0.65 5.12
CA LEU A 135 -7.83 -0.35 6.52
C LEU A 135 -7.55 -1.67 7.21
N TYR A 136 -6.38 -1.81 7.80
CA TYR A 136 -6.02 -3.07 8.40
C TYR A 136 -5.13 -2.92 9.65
N ARG A 137 -5.00 -4.00 10.38
CA ARG A 137 -3.99 -4.15 11.42
C ARG A 137 -3.34 -5.52 11.29
N ASP A 138 -2.07 -5.62 11.60
CA ASP A 138 -1.39 -6.90 11.69
C ASP A 138 -1.78 -7.66 12.97
N ARG A 139 -1.86 -8.97 12.88
CA ARG A 139 -1.92 -9.84 14.05
C ARG A 139 -0.52 -10.07 14.60
N PRO A 140 -0.37 -10.36 15.90
CA PRO A 140 0.90 -10.82 16.45
C PRO A 140 1.50 -11.95 15.59
N TYR A 141 2.79 -11.84 15.30
CA TYR A 141 3.50 -12.77 14.40
C TYR A 141 3.34 -14.23 14.79
N GLU A 142 3.27 -14.51 16.09
CA GLU A 142 3.09 -15.86 16.64
C GLU A 142 1.75 -16.49 16.24
N GLN A 143 0.78 -15.67 15.82
CA GLN A 143 -0.53 -16.11 15.35
C GLN A 143 -0.58 -16.34 13.84
N TRP A 144 0.48 -15.94 13.11
CA TRP A 144 0.49 -16.05 11.67
C TRP A 144 0.52 -17.52 11.22
N PRO A 145 -0.33 -17.90 10.27
CA PRO A 145 -0.32 -19.26 9.72
C PRO A 145 0.97 -19.51 8.95
N VAL A 146 1.60 -20.66 9.20
CA VAL A 146 2.83 -21.07 8.52
C VAL A 146 2.49 -22.01 7.37
N ALA A 147 2.96 -21.70 6.16
CA ALA A 147 2.79 -22.55 4.97
C ALA A 147 4.03 -23.38 4.60
N GLY A 148 5.07 -23.37 5.45
CA GLY A 148 6.35 -24.03 5.20
C GLY A 148 7.27 -23.25 4.26
N GLN A 149 8.55 -23.64 4.21
CA GLN A 149 9.58 -23.00 3.36
C GLN A 149 9.68 -21.48 3.49
N GLY A 150 9.41 -20.93 4.67
CA GLY A 150 9.41 -19.50 4.89
C GLY A 150 8.21 -18.74 4.29
N LYS A 151 7.22 -19.43 3.75
CA LYS A 151 5.97 -18.83 3.26
C LYS A 151 4.97 -18.62 4.37
N VAL A 152 4.12 -17.62 4.20
CA VAL A 152 3.01 -17.31 5.10
C VAL A 152 1.74 -17.98 4.57
N GLY A 153 0.98 -18.62 5.44
CA GLY A 153 -0.25 -19.33 5.08
C GLY A 153 -1.48 -18.40 5.08
N MET A 154 -1.41 -17.23 4.40
CA MET A 154 -2.56 -16.34 4.34
C MET A 154 -3.78 -17.03 3.74
N TYR A 155 -4.93 -16.71 4.27
CA TYR A 155 -6.25 -17.15 3.78
C TYR A 155 -7.21 -15.96 3.71
N THR A 156 -8.41 -16.17 3.21
CA THR A 156 -9.48 -15.16 3.24
C THR A 156 -10.72 -15.78 3.89
N ARG A 157 -11.12 -15.24 5.03
CA ARG A 157 -12.34 -15.62 5.75
C ARG A 157 -13.15 -14.36 6.07
N PRO A 158 -14.46 -14.46 6.26
CA PRO A 158 -15.25 -13.32 6.72
C PRO A 158 -14.75 -12.79 8.07
N LEU A 159 -14.57 -11.47 8.17
CA LEU A 159 -14.28 -10.77 9.41
C LEU A 159 -15.59 -10.33 10.07
N ASP A 160 -15.74 -10.50 11.40
CA ASP A 160 -16.85 -9.95 12.14
C ASP A 160 -16.69 -8.43 12.29
N LEU A 161 -17.27 -7.71 11.34
CA LEU A 161 -17.20 -6.25 11.27
C LEU A 161 -17.93 -5.58 12.45
N ALA A 162 -19.02 -6.18 12.92
CA ALA A 162 -19.77 -5.65 14.06
C ALA A 162 -18.96 -5.74 15.35
N ALA A 163 -18.30 -6.88 15.58
CA ALA A 163 -17.37 -7.04 16.70
C ALA A 163 -16.21 -6.04 16.61
N LEU A 164 -15.59 -5.88 15.43
CA LEU A 164 -14.50 -4.92 15.22
C LEU A 164 -14.92 -3.49 15.58
N ILE A 165 -16.08 -3.03 15.08
CA ILE A 165 -16.59 -1.69 15.37
C ILE A 165 -16.96 -1.52 16.85
N SER A 166 -17.44 -2.58 17.51
CA SER A 166 -17.79 -2.53 18.95
C SER A 166 -16.57 -2.39 19.86
N GLU A 167 -15.38 -2.79 19.39
CA GLU A 167 -14.10 -2.63 20.09
C GLU A 167 -13.46 -1.26 19.85
N ALA A 168 -14.05 -0.42 18.97
CA ALA A 168 -13.52 0.89 18.63
C ALA A 168 -13.35 1.76 19.87
N ALA A 169 -12.13 2.21 20.13
CA ALA A 169 -11.87 3.23 21.15
C ALA A 169 -12.05 4.63 20.57
N ASP A 170 -12.21 5.62 21.45
CA ASP A 170 -12.09 7.01 21.03
C ASP A 170 -10.59 7.31 20.84
N HIS A 171 -10.22 7.58 19.61
CA HIS A 171 -8.85 7.96 19.24
C HIS A 171 -8.82 9.42 18.80
N GLU A 172 -7.78 10.11 19.24
CA GLU A 172 -7.50 11.48 18.77
C GLU A 172 -7.12 11.45 17.29
N LEU A 173 -7.41 12.54 16.59
CA LEU A 173 -6.95 12.78 15.23
C LEU A 173 -5.85 13.86 15.26
N PRO A 174 -4.87 13.78 14.36
CA PRO A 174 -4.70 12.77 13.31
C PRO A 174 -4.38 11.37 13.88
N ALA A 175 -4.65 10.33 13.08
CA ALA A 175 -4.46 8.94 13.48
C ALA A 175 -2.98 8.52 13.38
N HIS A 176 -2.53 7.69 14.33
CA HIS A 176 -1.28 6.94 14.16
C HIS A 176 -1.52 5.77 13.21
N CYS A 177 -0.99 5.87 12.01
CA CYS A 177 -1.03 4.79 11.01
C CYS A 177 0.15 4.95 10.04
N ASP A 178 0.37 3.95 9.21
CA ASP A 178 1.31 4.01 8.09
C ASP A 178 0.74 3.30 6.86
N ILE A 179 1.48 3.29 5.74
CA ILE A 179 1.17 2.44 4.59
C ILE A 179 2.05 1.20 4.72
N GLY A 180 1.47 0.10 5.21
CA GLY A 180 2.21 -1.14 5.41
C GLY A 180 2.44 -1.90 4.10
N HIS A 181 1.55 -1.74 3.11
CA HIS A 181 1.74 -2.32 1.77
C HIS A 181 0.98 -1.55 0.69
N ILE A 182 1.38 -1.77 -0.55
CA ILE A 182 0.64 -1.37 -1.74
C ILE A 182 0.24 -2.61 -2.54
N HIS A 183 -0.99 -2.64 -3.03
CA HIS A 183 -1.45 -3.71 -3.91
C HIS A 183 -1.74 -3.14 -5.30
N LEU A 184 -1.15 -3.77 -6.33
CA LEU A 184 -1.21 -3.31 -7.71
C LEU A 184 -2.12 -4.20 -8.55
N GLN A 185 -2.77 -3.61 -9.54
CA GLN A 185 -3.32 -4.31 -10.68
C GLN A 185 -2.19 -4.47 -11.71
N THR A 186 -1.88 -5.69 -12.10
CA THR A 186 -0.83 -6.01 -13.08
C THR A 186 -1.40 -6.65 -14.32
N ALA A 187 -0.74 -6.47 -15.46
CA ALA A 187 -1.08 -7.18 -16.70
C ALA A 187 -0.66 -8.65 -16.65
N ASP A 188 0.47 -8.94 -15.97
CA ASP A 188 1.07 -10.27 -15.88
C ASP A 188 1.72 -10.47 -14.50
N VAL A 189 1.21 -11.45 -13.74
CA VAL A 189 1.70 -11.77 -12.38
C VAL A 189 3.13 -12.30 -12.40
N GLU A 190 3.53 -13.06 -13.42
CA GLU A 190 4.90 -13.59 -13.48
C GLU A 190 5.90 -12.47 -13.78
N ALA A 191 5.61 -11.62 -14.75
CA ALA A 191 6.48 -10.50 -15.11
C ALA A 191 6.70 -9.56 -13.93
N ILE A 192 5.64 -9.21 -13.19
CA ILE A 192 5.76 -8.32 -12.02
C ILE A 192 6.48 -9.02 -10.86
N ALA A 193 6.25 -10.32 -10.64
CA ALA A 193 6.94 -11.09 -9.59
C ALA A 193 8.43 -11.22 -9.87
N GLU A 194 8.81 -11.52 -11.11
CA GLU A 194 10.21 -11.59 -11.54
C GLU A 194 10.90 -10.25 -11.35
N PHE A 195 10.27 -9.15 -11.78
CA PHE A 195 10.83 -7.82 -11.61
C PHE A 195 11.14 -7.48 -10.14
N TRP A 196 10.18 -7.61 -9.25
CA TRP A 196 10.38 -7.26 -7.84
C TRP A 196 11.35 -8.20 -7.12
N ARG A 197 11.40 -9.46 -7.51
CA ARG A 197 12.36 -10.43 -6.98
C ARG A 197 13.78 -10.12 -7.44
N ASP A 198 13.98 -9.89 -8.72
CA ASP A 198 15.32 -9.83 -9.32
C ASP A 198 15.97 -8.45 -9.12
N VAL A 199 15.17 -7.36 -9.08
CA VAL A 199 15.68 -6.01 -8.85
C VAL A 199 15.81 -5.71 -7.36
N PHE A 200 14.76 -5.95 -6.57
CA PHE A 200 14.74 -5.58 -5.16
C PHE A 200 15.15 -6.72 -4.22
N GLY A 201 15.13 -7.95 -4.70
CA GLY A 201 15.37 -9.12 -3.87
C GLY A 201 14.20 -9.46 -2.95
N LEU A 202 12.98 -9.03 -3.29
CA LEU A 202 11.78 -9.38 -2.55
C LEU A 202 11.49 -10.88 -2.70
N ALA A 203 11.20 -11.55 -1.60
CA ALA A 203 10.80 -12.95 -1.63
C ALA A 203 9.29 -13.07 -1.89
N GLU A 204 8.90 -14.06 -2.68
CA GLU A 204 7.50 -14.47 -2.78
C GLU A 204 7.06 -15.12 -1.47
N ARG A 205 6.20 -14.43 -0.74
CA ARG A 205 5.68 -14.87 0.57
C ARG A 205 4.44 -15.71 0.44
N GLN A 206 3.61 -15.40 -0.56
CA GLN A 206 2.34 -16.07 -0.83
C GLN A 206 1.97 -15.91 -2.30
N ARG A 207 1.18 -16.88 -2.81
CA ARG A 207 0.55 -16.82 -4.13
C ARG A 207 -0.88 -17.36 -4.05
N PHE A 208 -1.84 -16.64 -4.61
CA PHE A 208 -3.21 -17.09 -4.75
C PHE A 208 -3.46 -17.54 -6.19
N GLY A 209 -3.22 -18.82 -6.44
CA GLY A 209 -3.29 -19.38 -7.78
C GLY A 209 -2.37 -18.66 -8.77
N PRO A 210 -2.74 -18.58 -10.06
CA PRO A 210 -1.96 -17.87 -11.06
C PRO A 210 -2.25 -16.36 -11.11
N GLN A 211 -3.17 -15.86 -10.28
CA GLN A 211 -3.73 -14.52 -10.47
C GLN A 211 -3.24 -13.49 -9.45
N ALA A 212 -2.57 -13.90 -8.37
CA ALA A 212 -2.06 -12.94 -7.41
C ALA A 212 -0.77 -13.43 -6.74
N VAL A 213 0.15 -12.49 -6.48
CA VAL A 213 1.42 -12.71 -5.81
C VAL A 213 1.61 -11.67 -4.71
N PHE A 214 2.27 -12.06 -3.62
CA PHE A 214 2.56 -11.23 -2.46
C PHE A 214 4.05 -11.35 -2.16
N LEU A 215 4.74 -10.20 -2.18
CA LEU A 215 6.20 -10.13 -2.10
C LEU A 215 6.62 -9.23 -0.94
N ALA A 216 7.63 -9.67 -0.21
CA ALA A 216 8.21 -8.89 0.87
C ALA A 216 9.71 -9.12 1.00
N GLU A 217 10.37 -8.19 1.65
CA GLU A 217 11.68 -8.40 2.26
C GLU A 217 11.49 -8.93 3.69
N GLY A 218 12.45 -9.72 4.16
CA GLY A 218 12.41 -10.29 5.50
C GLY A 218 11.26 -11.27 5.72
N LEU A 219 10.63 -11.20 6.87
CA LEU A 219 9.56 -12.12 7.30
C LEU A 219 8.15 -11.52 7.19
N TYR A 220 8.03 -10.27 6.76
CA TYR A 220 6.73 -9.63 6.62
C TYR A 220 5.84 -10.34 5.58
N HIS A 221 4.53 -10.23 5.73
CA HIS A 221 3.60 -10.97 4.85
C HIS A 221 3.62 -10.43 3.41
N HIS A 222 3.67 -9.10 3.18
CA HIS A 222 3.99 -8.48 1.89
C HIS A 222 4.11 -6.95 2.00
N HIS A 223 5.04 -6.37 1.25
CA HIS A 223 5.13 -4.94 1.00
C HIS A 223 4.49 -4.58 -0.34
N ILE A 224 4.54 -5.52 -1.29
CA ILE A 224 3.91 -5.39 -2.61
C ILE A 224 3.01 -6.60 -2.85
N GLY A 225 1.72 -6.36 -3.06
CA GLY A 225 0.79 -7.29 -3.66
C GLY A 225 0.56 -6.95 -5.13
N ALA A 226 0.33 -7.95 -5.96
CA ALA A 226 -0.07 -7.73 -7.35
C ALA A 226 -1.07 -8.79 -7.82
N ASN A 227 -2.08 -8.37 -8.59
CA ASN A 227 -3.08 -9.28 -9.11
C ASN A 227 -3.52 -8.93 -10.54
N THR A 228 -4.06 -9.93 -11.24
CA THR A 228 -4.64 -9.81 -12.59
C THR A 228 -6.16 -9.94 -12.60
N TRP A 229 -6.84 -9.83 -11.45
CA TRP A 229 -8.29 -10.11 -11.35
C TRP A 229 -9.15 -9.31 -12.34
N HIS A 230 -8.76 -8.06 -12.60
CA HIS A 230 -9.47 -7.16 -13.51
C HIS A 230 -8.57 -6.55 -14.59
N SER A 231 -7.28 -6.96 -14.68
CA SER A 231 -6.26 -6.27 -15.46
C SER A 231 -5.38 -7.17 -16.30
N ALA A 232 -5.70 -8.48 -16.42
CA ALA A 232 -4.92 -9.42 -17.24
C ALA A 232 -4.74 -8.89 -18.67
N GLY A 233 -3.50 -8.68 -19.10
CA GLY A 233 -3.15 -8.16 -20.42
C GLY A 233 -3.54 -6.72 -20.69
N ALA A 234 -4.02 -5.97 -19.68
CA ALA A 234 -4.40 -4.58 -19.83
C ALA A 234 -3.17 -3.64 -19.86
N GLY A 235 -3.33 -2.46 -20.46
CA GLY A 235 -2.36 -1.38 -20.37
C GLY A 235 -2.61 -0.46 -19.16
N PRO A 236 -1.72 0.53 -18.94
CA PRO A 236 -1.88 1.48 -17.86
C PRO A 236 -3.11 2.39 -18.04
N ALA A 237 -3.67 2.89 -16.94
CA ALA A 237 -4.71 3.91 -16.99
C ALA A 237 -4.20 5.19 -17.68
N PRO A 238 -5.05 5.93 -18.42
CA PRO A 238 -4.66 7.19 -19.01
C PRO A 238 -4.16 8.18 -17.95
N PRO A 239 -3.11 8.99 -18.24
CA PRO A 239 -2.49 9.88 -17.26
C PRO A 239 -3.37 11.07 -16.86
N ASP A 240 -4.44 11.33 -17.61
CA ASP A 240 -5.43 12.38 -17.35
C ASP A 240 -6.64 11.90 -16.53
N ARG A 241 -6.56 10.72 -15.94
CA ARG A 241 -7.60 10.13 -15.07
C ARG A 241 -7.14 10.01 -13.62
N PRO A 242 -8.08 10.07 -12.66
CA PRO A 242 -7.79 9.72 -11.28
C PRO A 242 -7.14 8.34 -11.15
N GLY A 243 -6.27 8.16 -10.18
CA GLY A 243 -5.57 6.91 -9.94
C GLY A 243 -4.13 7.09 -9.48
N LEU A 244 -3.35 6.03 -9.48
CA LEU A 244 -1.96 6.05 -9.06
C LEU A 244 -1.12 6.96 -9.98
N HIS A 245 -0.45 7.94 -9.38
CA HIS A 245 0.60 8.71 -10.04
C HIS A 245 1.97 8.08 -9.80
N SER A 246 2.27 7.77 -8.52
CA SER A 246 3.53 7.14 -8.12
C SER A 246 3.43 6.61 -6.70
N PHE A 247 4.35 5.72 -6.32
CA PHE A 247 4.56 5.33 -4.93
C PHE A 247 6.04 5.30 -4.59
N GLU A 248 6.33 5.51 -3.31
CA GLU A 248 7.68 5.55 -2.78
C GLU A 248 8.00 4.25 -2.04
N LEU A 249 9.23 3.76 -2.24
CA LEU A 249 9.85 2.75 -1.40
C LEU A 249 11.03 3.37 -0.68
N ARG A 250 11.03 3.30 0.64
CA ARG A 250 12.14 3.77 1.48
C ARG A 250 13.04 2.60 1.82
N LEU A 251 14.28 2.69 1.40
CA LEU A 251 15.30 1.70 1.67
C LEU A 251 16.11 2.12 2.90
N ARG A 252 16.70 1.15 3.59
CA ARG A 252 17.43 1.40 4.86
C ARG A 252 18.56 2.43 4.75
N SER A 253 19.21 2.55 3.58
CA SER A 253 20.37 3.42 3.42
C SER A 253 20.57 3.85 1.97
N ALA A 254 21.35 4.93 1.76
CA ALA A 254 21.75 5.39 0.43
C ALA A 254 22.50 4.30 -0.36
N ASP A 255 23.38 3.53 0.27
CA ASP A 255 24.05 2.38 -0.37
C ASP A 255 23.08 1.34 -0.96
N ARG A 256 21.91 1.13 -0.28
CA ARG A 256 20.88 0.26 -0.81
C ARG A 256 20.14 0.88 -2.00
N VAL A 257 19.96 2.20 -2.00
CA VAL A 257 19.38 2.94 -3.14
C VAL A 257 20.31 2.83 -4.35
N ASP A 258 21.61 3.06 -4.16
CA ASP A 258 22.61 2.97 -5.22
C ASP A 258 22.66 1.55 -5.81
N LYS A 259 22.66 0.52 -4.97
CA LYS A 259 22.62 -0.88 -5.41
C LYS A 259 21.35 -1.23 -6.17
N ALA A 260 20.20 -0.73 -5.74
CA ALA A 260 18.94 -0.94 -6.45
C ALA A 260 18.95 -0.22 -7.81
N ALA A 261 19.45 1.01 -7.87
CA ALA A 261 19.61 1.76 -9.11
C ALA A 261 20.52 1.04 -10.11
N ALA A 262 21.67 0.54 -9.65
CA ALA A 262 22.61 -0.23 -10.50
C ALA A 262 21.95 -1.49 -11.08
N ARG A 263 21.19 -2.25 -10.27
CA ARG A 263 20.47 -3.44 -10.77
C ARG A 263 19.39 -3.09 -11.80
N LEU A 264 18.67 -1.97 -11.59
CA LEU A 264 17.71 -1.47 -12.56
C LEU A 264 18.38 -1.18 -13.91
N GLU A 265 19.53 -0.50 -13.89
CA GLU A 265 20.31 -0.18 -15.08
C GLU A 265 20.86 -1.45 -15.76
N GLU A 266 21.39 -2.40 -14.99
CA GLU A 266 21.84 -3.71 -15.49
C GLU A 266 20.70 -4.50 -16.15
N ALA A 267 19.47 -4.37 -15.63
CA ALA A 267 18.27 -4.94 -16.22
C ALA A 267 17.74 -4.14 -17.43
N GLY A 268 18.42 -3.05 -17.83
CA GLY A 268 18.01 -2.19 -18.93
C GLY A 268 16.85 -1.24 -18.61
N ILE A 269 16.52 -1.07 -17.34
CA ILE A 269 15.46 -0.16 -16.87
C ILE A 269 16.05 1.26 -16.80
N LYS A 270 15.36 2.21 -17.41
CA LYS A 270 15.77 3.61 -17.33
C LYS A 270 15.52 4.15 -15.93
N VAL A 271 16.56 4.65 -15.29
CA VAL A 271 16.47 5.37 -14.02
C VAL A 271 16.68 6.86 -14.21
N VAL A 272 16.06 7.66 -13.35
CA VAL A 272 16.24 9.11 -13.28
C VAL A 272 16.57 9.45 -11.83
N ALA A 273 17.79 9.94 -11.57
CA ALA A 273 18.18 10.41 -10.26
C ALA A 273 17.89 11.91 -10.12
N ASP A 274 17.29 12.29 -8.99
CA ASP A 274 17.07 13.67 -8.57
C ASP A 274 17.38 13.80 -7.07
N GLY A 275 18.57 14.33 -6.78
CA GLY A 275 19.12 14.34 -5.44
C GLY A 275 19.28 12.93 -4.87
N GLU A 276 18.65 12.67 -3.73
CA GLU A 276 18.69 11.37 -3.04
C GLU A 276 17.56 10.41 -3.50
N CYS A 277 16.75 10.85 -4.47
CA CYS A 277 15.64 10.08 -5.01
C CYS A 277 15.99 9.49 -6.37
N VAL A 278 15.71 8.20 -6.56
CA VAL A 278 15.81 7.53 -7.85
C VAL A 278 14.41 7.11 -8.30
N THR A 279 14.06 7.46 -9.53
CA THR A 279 12.74 7.17 -10.12
C THR A 279 12.89 6.22 -11.31
N PHE A 280 11.99 5.26 -11.42
CA PHE A 280 11.90 4.33 -12.55
C PHE A 280 10.43 3.93 -12.80
N LEU A 281 10.20 3.16 -13.85
CA LEU A 281 8.90 2.54 -14.13
C LEU A 281 9.02 1.01 -13.93
N ASP A 282 8.02 0.43 -13.27
CA ASP A 282 7.87 -1.01 -13.20
C ASP A 282 7.33 -1.59 -14.54
N PRO A 283 7.18 -2.92 -14.70
CA PRO A 283 6.68 -3.53 -15.93
C PRO A 283 5.30 -3.04 -16.38
N ASP A 284 4.46 -2.61 -15.44
CA ASP A 284 3.12 -2.08 -15.70
C ASP A 284 3.09 -0.55 -15.89
N SER A 285 4.25 0.09 -16.01
CA SER A 285 4.43 1.53 -16.15
C SER A 285 4.04 2.33 -14.89
N ASN A 286 3.95 1.69 -13.73
CA ASN A 286 3.82 2.42 -12.48
C ASN A 286 5.14 3.15 -12.16
N ARG A 287 5.02 4.43 -11.81
CA ARG A 287 6.17 5.24 -11.40
C ARG A 287 6.53 4.90 -9.96
N VAL A 288 7.76 4.45 -9.77
CA VAL A 288 8.31 4.09 -8.46
C VAL A 288 9.44 5.04 -8.11
N LEU A 289 9.41 5.53 -6.89
CA LEU A 289 10.47 6.35 -6.32
C LEU A 289 11.18 5.53 -5.25
N ILE A 290 12.50 5.53 -5.24
CA ILE A 290 13.28 4.95 -4.14
C ILE A 290 14.17 6.01 -3.53
N ARG A 291 14.24 6.01 -2.19
CA ARG A 291 15.14 6.86 -1.40
C ARG A 291 15.57 6.17 -0.12
N ALA A 292 16.59 6.69 0.55
CA ALA A 292 16.96 6.26 1.89
C ALA A 292 15.92 6.74 2.93
N ARG A 293 15.81 5.96 4.03
CA ARG A 293 15.01 6.36 5.20
C ARG A 293 15.61 7.57 5.91
#